data_8fff77a14b161f6c88ab41e4c78d9699
#
_entry.id   8fff77a14b161f6c88ab41e4c78d9699
#
_cell.length_a   1.000
_cell.length_b   1.000
_cell.length_c   1.000
_cell.angle_alpha   90.00
_cell.angle_beta   90.00
_cell.angle_gamma   90.00
#
_symmetry.space_group_name_H-M   'P 1'
#
loop_
_entity.id
_entity.type
_entity.pdbx_description
1 polymer ?
#
loop_
_entity_poly.entity_id
_entity_poly.type
_entity_poly.pdbx_seq_one_letter_code
_entity_poly.pdbx_strand_id
1 'polypeptide(L)'
;MAISTQTGYSKAIKSLDGGGFVTLQSRLDRGGSLQARKLTNGTVQLYWRYSHQGKTSREPIGTYDASAPPKKLLPTGRGYGIAAALEKCRALATTHSERATTGGLREVKDEQHKQFIARKAVEVEKSTRTLSKMLDTCVVHLKVQGRRSYADADRLFKSHVVEAWPDLANFPAADVTPDHVLDMLRRLIAADKGRTANKLRSYLRAAYQCAIDVRTTASIPVAFKAFAIMFNPAAQTERSPQFDRADKHPLSADELRAYWRLLGPVSGVEAASLRLHLLAGGQRIEQLLRLRWADVTSGSITIFDNKGRPGQGPRPHQIPLLDGSVQALAEFRREGEFVISTTGGKKAISCRTLPGWAHDIVGTSIDGFQLKRIRTGVETLLAAKGISREVRGHLQSHGLTGVQARQYDGHDYMPEKRKALETLCTVLESRDSKEAVPTTLSS
;
A
#
# COMPACT_ATOMS: atom_id res chain seq x y z
N MET A 1 -47.46 -28.55 50.77
CA MET A 1 -46.62 -28.10 51.92
C MET A 1 -45.42 -27.34 51.39
N ALA A 2 -45.14 -26.18 51.93
CA ALA A 2 -43.89 -25.48 51.58
C ALA A 2 -42.69 -26.20 52.24
N ILE A 3 -41.68 -26.51 51.46
CA ILE A 3 -40.43 -27.13 51.95
C ILE A 3 -39.63 -26.01 52.62
N SER A 4 -39.46 -26.06 53.93
CA SER A 4 -38.80 -25.00 54.71
C SER A 4 -37.43 -25.35 55.28
N THR A 5 -37.00 -26.60 55.09
CA THR A 5 -35.73 -27.09 55.65
C THR A 5 -34.76 -27.61 54.56
N GLN A 6 -33.44 -27.47 54.75
CA GLN A 6 -32.43 -27.96 53.86
C GLN A 6 -32.58 -29.46 53.53
N THR A 7 -32.93 -30.26 54.57
CA THR A 7 -33.20 -31.70 54.43
C THR A 7 -34.42 -31.94 53.49
N GLY A 8 -35.47 -31.13 53.63
CA GLY A 8 -36.60 -31.20 52.75
C GLY A 8 -36.31 -30.88 51.28
N TYR A 9 -35.48 -29.85 51.00
CA TYR A 9 -35.03 -29.55 49.64
C TYR A 9 -34.20 -30.69 49.04
N SER A 10 -33.27 -31.23 49.83
CA SER A 10 -32.44 -32.35 49.36
C SER A 10 -33.27 -33.61 49.08
N LYS A 11 -34.30 -33.89 49.87
CA LYS A 11 -35.20 -35.00 49.66
C LYS A 11 -36.06 -34.81 48.40
N ALA A 12 -36.58 -33.61 48.18
CA ALA A 12 -37.35 -33.26 46.95
C ALA A 12 -36.49 -33.32 45.68
N ILE A 13 -35.24 -32.94 45.75
CA ILE A 13 -34.29 -33.03 44.62
C ILE A 13 -33.89 -34.48 44.32
N LYS A 14 -33.69 -35.30 45.36
CA LYS A 14 -33.40 -36.73 45.17
C LYS A 14 -34.54 -37.52 44.59
N SER A 15 -35.79 -37.12 44.80
CA SER A 15 -37.00 -37.75 44.22
C SER A 15 -37.29 -37.32 42.81
N LEU A 16 -36.45 -36.50 42.17
CA LEU A 16 -36.64 -36.07 40.77
C LEU A 16 -36.39 -37.24 39.82
N ASP A 17 -37.41 -37.69 39.14
CA ASP A 17 -37.31 -38.53 37.97
C ASP A 17 -37.07 -37.68 36.73
N GLY A 18 -36.34 -38.23 35.74
CA GLY A 18 -35.89 -37.46 34.60
C GLY A 18 -37.02 -36.76 33.86
N GLY A 19 -36.91 -35.42 33.68
CA GLY A 19 -37.74 -34.63 32.81
C GLY A 19 -38.80 -33.70 33.48
N GLY A 20 -39.21 -33.99 34.73
CA GLY A 20 -40.19 -33.18 35.46
C GLY A 20 -39.57 -31.98 36.21
N PHE A 21 -40.44 -30.95 36.53
CA PHE A 21 -40.06 -29.86 37.44
C PHE A 21 -40.62 -30.10 38.81
N VAL A 22 -39.81 -29.93 39.82
CA VAL A 22 -40.26 -29.92 41.24
C VAL A 22 -40.13 -28.49 41.78
N THR A 23 -41.19 -28.02 42.43
CA THR A 23 -41.17 -26.70 43.08
C THR A 23 -40.55 -26.86 44.47
N LEU A 24 -39.42 -26.20 44.66
CA LEU A 24 -38.69 -26.16 45.91
C LEU A 24 -39.26 -25.09 46.89
N GLN A 25 -39.52 -23.89 46.35
CA GLN A 25 -40.12 -22.77 47.04
C GLN A 25 -41.28 -22.21 46.21
N SER A 26 -42.52 -22.29 46.74
CA SER A 26 -43.74 -21.96 45.96
C SER A 26 -44.05 -20.48 45.89
N ARG A 27 -43.60 -19.66 46.82
CA ARG A 27 -43.77 -18.20 46.85
C ARG A 27 -42.47 -17.51 47.23
N LEU A 28 -42.07 -16.55 46.44
CA LEU A 28 -41.00 -15.63 46.72
C LEU A 28 -41.58 -14.23 46.97
N ASP A 29 -40.88 -13.45 47.80
CA ASP A 29 -41.35 -12.14 48.27
C ASP A 29 -41.78 -11.16 47.20
N ARG A 30 -41.15 -11.25 46.03
CA ARG A 30 -41.40 -10.41 44.84
C ARG A 30 -42.01 -11.17 43.66
N GLY A 31 -42.57 -12.35 43.90
CA GLY A 31 -43.26 -13.18 42.92
C GLY A 31 -42.38 -14.32 42.34
N GLY A 32 -43.09 -15.31 41.81
CA GLY A 32 -42.47 -16.50 41.23
C GLY A 32 -42.21 -17.61 42.23
N SER A 33 -41.56 -18.65 41.77
CA SER A 33 -41.18 -19.82 42.57
C SER A 33 -39.83 -20.38 42.14
N LEU A 34 -39.07 -20.98 43.09
CA LEU A 34 -37.85 -21.73 42.79
C LEU A 34 -38.23 -23.18 42.42
N GLN A 35 -37.78 -23.62 41.27
CA GLN A 35 -37.97 -24.98 40.73
C GLN A 35 -36.67 -25.66 40.44
N ALA A 36 -36.67 -26.98 40.50
CA ALA A 36 -35.52 -27.80 40.06
C ALA A 36 -35.97 -28.82 39.03
N ARG A 37 -35.09 -29.16 38.12
CA ARG A 37 -35.26 -30.18 37.10
C ARG A 37 -34.00 -31.00 36.96
N LYS A 38 -34.12 -32.33 36.89
CA LYS A 38 -33.01 -33.22 36.58
C LYS A 38 -32.88 -33.36 35.08
N LEU A 39 -31.68 -33.04 34.57
CA LEU A 39 -31.34 -33.17 33.13
C LEU A 39 -30.94 -34.61 32.84
N THR A 40 -30.94 -34.96 31.54
CA THR A 40 -30.56 -36.30 31.04
C THR A 40 -29.17 -36.76 31.43
N ASN A 41 -28.25 -35.82 31.64
CA ASN A 41 -26.89 -36.08 32.14
C ASN A 41 -26.80 -36.26 33.66
N GLY A 42 -27.92 -36.34 34.37
CA GLY A 42 -27.99 -36.52 35.81
C GLY A 42 -27.79 -35.23 36.63
N THR A 43 -27.39 -34.12 36.04
CA THR A 43 -27.28 -32.85 36.76
C THR A 43 -28.65 -32.24 37.07
N VAL A 44 -28.73 -31.55 38.21
CA VAL A 44 -29.95 -30.84 38.58
C VAL A 44 -29.80 -29.37 38.32
N GLN A 45 -30.64 -28.83 37.45
CA GLN A 45 -30.70 -27.42 37.10
C GLN A 45 -31.81 -26.71 37.89
N LEU A 46 -31.50 -25.54 38.47
CA LEU A 46 -32.43 -24.69 39.18
C LEU A 46 -33.00 -23.64 38.26
N TYR A 47 -34.28 -23.31 38.49
CA TYR A 47 -35.03 -22.36 37.67
C TYR A 47 -35.84 -21.45 38.58
N TRP A 48 -35.96 -20.17 38.16
CA TRP A 48 -36.99 -19.25 38.64
C TRP A 48 -38.20 -19.33 37.71
N ARG A 49 -39.33 -19.78 38.23
CA ARG A 49 -40.63 -19.77 37.52
C ARG A 49 -41.38 -18.49 37.85
N TYR A 50 -41.80 -17.76 36.85
CA TYR A 50 -42.60 -16.53 36.97
C TYR A 50 -43.70 -16.45 35.94
N SER A 51 -44.65 -15.55 36.16
CA SER A 51 -45.76 -15.28 35.21
C SER A 51 -45.69 -13.82 34.80
N HIS A 52 -45.87 -13.59 33.51
CA HIS A 52 -46.02 -12.27 32.94
C HIS A 52 -47.14 -12.28 31.90
N GLN A 53 -48.09 -11.35 32.02
CA GLN A 53 -49.26 -11.25 31.11
C GLN A 53 -49.98 -12.60 30.89
N GLY A 54 -50.22 -13.33 31.97
CA GLY A 54 -50.90 -14.62 31.95
C GLY A 54 -50.05 -15.82 31.43
N LYS A 55 -48.87 -15.60 30.93
CA LYS A 55 -47.97 -16.67 30.46
C LYS A 55 -46.91 -17.01 31.52
N THR A 56 -46.69 -18.31 31.73
CA THR A 56 -45.67 -18.82 32.66
C THR A 56 -44.36 -19.00 31.91
N SER A 57 -43.29 -18.46 32.48
CA SER A 57 -41.89 -18.61 31.99
C SER A 57 -40.99 -19.17 33.05
N ARG A 58 -39.88 -19.74 32.66
CA ARG A 58 -38.83 -20.28 33.55
C ARG A 58 -37.48 -19.73 33.15
N GLU A 59 -36.81 -19.13 34.09
CA GLU A 59 -35.48 -18.60 33.93
C GLU A 59 -34.43 -19.51 34.60
N PRO A 60 -33.42 -20.03 33.88
CA PRO A 60 -32.39 -20.84 34.50
C PRO A 60 -31.51 -20.00 35.42
N ILE A 61 -31.30 -20.52 36.64
CA ILE A 61 -30.43 -19.92 37.64
C ILE A 61 -29.01 -20.49 37.54
N GLY A 62 -28.91 -21.81 37.44
CA GLY A 62 -27.66 -22.55 37.37
C GLY A 62 -27.79 -23.97 37.95
N THR A 63 -26.69 -24.71 37.88
CA THR A 63 -26.63 -26.08 38.41
C THR A 63 -26.74 -26.09 39.92
N TYR A 64 -27.48 -27.05 40.49
CA TYR A 64 -27.55 -27.26 41.92
C TYR A 64 -26.26 -27.91 42.45
N ASP A 65 -25.67 -27.29 43.48
CA ASP A 65 -24.53 -27.84 44.22
C ASP A 65 -24.99 -28.33 45.60
N ALA A 66 -25.10 -29.66 45.74
CA ALA A 66 -25.46 -30.30 46.98
C ALA A 66 -24.42 -30.12 48.14
N SER A 67 -23.16 -29.79 47.77
CA SER A 67 -22.08 -29.55 48.72
C SER A 67 -21.98 -28.13 49.23
N ALA A 68 -22.76 -27.21 48.64
CA ALA A 68 -22.74 -25.81 49.03
C ALA A 68 -23.21 -25.60 50.48
N PRO A 69 -22.51 -24.76 51.28
CA PRO A 69 -22.94 -24.43 52.61
C PRO A 69 -24.38 -23.88 52.64
N PRO A 70 -25.27 -24.36 53.57
CA PRO A 70 -26.70 -24.04 53.54
C PRO A 70 -27.04 -22.55 53.58
N LYS A 71 -26.23 -21.73 54.24
CA LYS A 71 -26.43 -20.27 54.41
C LYS A 71 -25.66 -19.41 53.42
N LYS A 72 -24.86 -20.02 52.52
CA LYS A 72 -24.05 -19.26 51.56
C LYS A 72 -24.96 -18.64 50.49
N LEU A 73 -24.94 -17.29 50.38
CA LEU A 73 -25.75 -16.53 49.46
C LEU A 73 -25.17 -16.36 48.03
N LEU A 74 -23.91 -16.76 47.89
CA LEU A 74 -23.20 -16.70 46.58
C LEU A 74 -22.99 -18.12 46.02
N PRO A 75 -22.94 -18.28 44.69
CA PRO A 75 -22.63 -19.56 44.05
C PRO A 75 -21.24 -20.07 44.46
N THR A 76 -21.03 -21.38 44.37
CA THR A 76 -19.73 -22.04 44.50
C THR A 76 -19.12 -22.23 43.08
N GLY A 77 -17.91 -22.71 42.98
CA GLY A 77 -17.31 -23.12 41.69
C GLY A 77 -18.06 -24.28 40.99
N ARG A 78 -18.97 -25.01 41.72
CA ARG A 78 -19.77 -26.13 41.17
C ARG A 78 -21.23 -25.75 40.88
N GLY A 79 -21.72 -24.61 41.38
CA GLY A 79 -23.10 -24.19 41.18
C GLY A 79 -23.70 -23.45 42.36
N TYR A 80 -25.03 -23.59 42.51
CA TYR A 80 -25.82 -22.84 43.46
C TYR A 80 -26.30 -23.74 44.59
N GLY A 81 -26.06 -23.35 45.85
CA GLY A 81 -26.85 -23.83 46.97
C GLY A 81 -28.26 -23.22 46.96
N ILE A 82 -29.21 -23.76 47.79
CA ILE A 82 -30.59 -23.25 47.80
C ILE A 82 -30.63 -21.78 48.22
N ALA A 83 -29.86 -21.36 49.23
CA ALA A 83 -29.86 -19.95 49.69
C ALA A 83 -29.35 -19.00 48.58
N ALA A 84 -28.31 -19.36 47.87
CA ALA A 84 -27.79 -18.58 46.73
C ALA A 84 -28.79 -18.53 45.56
N ALA A 85 -29.47 -19.66 45.31
CA ALA A 85 -30.52 -19.70 44.25
C ALA A 85 -31.73 -18.83 44.62
N LEU A 86 -32.16 -18.80 45.83
CA LEU A 86 -33.24 -17.92 46.29
C LEU A 86 -32.86 -16.45 46.20
N GLU A 87 -31.64 -16.11 46.56
CA GLU A 87 -31.12 -14.74 46.39
C GLU A 87 -31.10 -14.31 44.92
N LYS A 88 -30.62 -15.20 44.05
CA LYS A 88 -30.69 -14.95 42.59
C LYS A 88 -32.13 -14.80 42.05
N CYS A 89 -33.06 -15.63 42.57
CA CYS A 89 -34.48 -15.48 42.27
C CYS A 89 -35.03 -14.11 42.67
N ARG A 90 -34.65 -13.63 43.88
CA ARG A 90 -35.10 -12.30 44.36
C ARG A 90 -34.57 -11.18 43.45
N ALA A 91 -33.28 -11.25 43.09
CA ALA A 91 -32.71 -10.27 42.14
C ALA A 91 -33.43 -10.26 40.78
N LEU A 92 -33.68 -11.46 40.21
CA LEU A 92 -34.45 -11.59 38.96
C LEU A 92 -35.87 -11.08 39.08
N ALA A 93 -36.55 -11.37 40.21
CA ALA A 93 -37.90 -10.90 40.48
C ALA A 93 -37.98 -9.38 40.62
N THR A 94 -36.95 -8.77 41.25
CA THR A 94 -36.83 -7.31 41.33
C THR A 94 -36.70 -6.70 39.91
N THR A 95 -35.73 -7.17 39.12
CA THR A 95 -35.57 -6.69 37.74
C THR A 95 -36.84 -6.87 36.87
N HIS A 96 -37.54 -8.02 37.08
CA HIS A 96 -38.78 -8.28 36.35
C HIS A 96 -39.89 -7.32 36.77
N SER A 97 -40.05 -7.04 38.06
CA SER A 97 -41.09 -6.14 38.57
C SER A 97 -40.86 -4.67 38.19
N GLU A 98 -39.62 -4.22 38.22
CA GLU A 98 -39.21 -2.87 37.78
C GLU A 98 -39.55 -2.59 36.31
N ARG A 99 -39.55 -3.61 35.48
CA ARG A 99 -39.84 -3.54 34.03
C ARG A 99 -41.17 -4.21 33.66
N ALA A 100 -42.07 -4.45 34.61
CA ALA A 100 -43.32 -5.19 34.39
C ALA A 100 -44.23 -4.55 33.34
N THR A 101 -44.21 -3.22 33.20
CA THR A 101 -45.02 -2.45 32.25
C THR A 101 -44.52 -2.53 30.81
N THR A 102 -43.24 -2.77 30.60
CA THR A 102 -42.60 -2.73 29.27
C THR A 102 -42.28 -4.11 28.70
N GLY A 103 -42.29 -5.18 29.49
CA GLY A 103 -42.01 -6.54 29.01
C GLY A 103 -41.22 -7.40 30.02
N GLY A 104 -40.86 -6.81 31.15
CA GLY A 104 -40.20 -7.50 32.25
C GLY A 104 -38.79 -8.01 31.93
N LEU A 105 -38.42 -9.15 32.52
CA LEU A 105 -37.08 -9.75 32.35
C LEU A 105 -36.78 -10.11 30.90
N ARG A 106 -37.76 -10.42 30.10
CA ARG A 106 -37.59 -10.79 28.69
C ARG A 106 -37.08 -9.60 27.88
N GLU A 107 -37.68 -8.43 28.07
CA GLU A 107 -37.26 -7.20 27.39
C GLU A 107 -35.81 -6.84 27.74
N VAL A 108 -35.42 -6.92 29.01
CA VAL A 108 -34.02 -6.67 29.43
C VAL A 108 -33.04 -7.60 28.69
N LYS A 109 -33.39 -8.86 28.53
CA LYS A 109 -32.57 -9.83 27.81
C LYS A 109 -32.51 -9.56 26.30
N ASP A 110 -33.66 -9.25 25.72
CA ASP A 110 -33.74 -8.91 24.28
C ASP A 110 -32.90 -7.66 23.98
N GLU A 111 -32.92 -6.69 24.90
CA GLU A 111 -32.10 -5.47 24.79
C GLU A 111 -30.59 -5.77 24.93
N GLN A 112 -30.21 -6.57 25.94
CA GLN A 112 -28.83 -7.03 26.10
C GLN A 112 -28.35 -7.83 24.90
N HIS A 113 -29.19 -8.70 24.35
CA HIS A 113 -28.86 -9.48 23.16
C HIS A 113 -28.71 -8.62 21.93
N LYS A 114 -29.58 -7.64 21.72
CA LYS A 114 -29.43 -6.64 20.64
C LYS A 114 -28.14 -5.84 20.78
N GLN A 115 -27.81 -5.39 21.99
CA GLN A 115 -26.56 -4.67 22.24
C GLN A 115 -25.32 -5.56 21.99
N PHE A 116 -25.37 -6.83 22.38
CA PHE A 116 -24.30 -7.79 22.11
C PHE A 116 -24.11 -8.03 20.62
N ILE A 117 -25.19 -8.24 19.87
CA ILE A 117 -25.13 -8.39 18.39
C ILE A 117 -24.59 -7.12 17.75
N ALA A 118 -25.06 -5.95 18.18
CA ALA A 118 -24.61 -4.68 17.65
C ALA A 118 -23.09 -4.46 17.90
N ARG A 119 -22.62 -4.78 19.12
CA ARG A 119 -21.16 -4.72 19.45
C ARG A 119 -20.36 -5.68 18.58
N LYS A 120 -20.81 -6.93 18.44
CA LYS A 120 -20.16 -7.90 17.56
C LYS A 120 -20.14 -7.47 16.10
N ALA A 121 -21.22 -6.89 15.60
CA ALA A 121 -21.27 -6.38 14.24
C ALA A 121 -20.24 -5.25 14.02
N VAL A 122 -20.14 -4.32 14.97
CA VAL A 122 -19.14 -3.24 14.94
C VAL A 122 -17.71 -3.81 14.98
N GLU A 123 -17.45 -4.84 15.78
CA GLU A 123 -16.15 -5.47 15.90
C GLU A 123 -15.74 -6.21 14.61
N VAL A 124 -16.67 -6.95 14.01
CA VAL A 124 -16.49 -7.58 12.70
C VAL A 124 -16.27 -6.51 11.63
N GLU A 125 -17.03 -5.44 11.64
CA GLU A 125 -16.88 -4.34 10.70
C GLU A 125 -15.51 -3.65 10.84
N LYS A 126 -15.05 -3.40 12.07
CA LYS A 126 -13.70 -2.87 12.33
C LYS A 126 -12.62 -3.82 11.81
N SER A 127 -12.75 -5.13 12.01
CA SER A 127 -11.78 -6.13 11.53
C SER A 127 -11.71 -6.25 10.00
N THR A 128 -12.72 -5.77 9.27
CA THR A 128 -12.71 -5.73 7.80
C THR A 128 -12.15 -4.42 7.23
N ARG A 129 -12.06 -3.36 8.05
CA ARG A 129 -11.64 -2.01 7.63
C ARG A 129 -10.20 -1.68 8.01
N THR A 130 -9.32 -2.67 7.96
CA THR A 130 -7.93 -2.52 8.40
C THR A 130 -7.09 -1.67 7.46
N LEU A 131 -5.98 -1.11 7.98
CA LEU A 131 -4.99 -0.37 7.21
C LEU A 131 -4.46 -1.22 6.05
N SER A 132 -4.09 -2.47 6.32
CA SER A 132 -3.60 -3.39 5.29
C SER A 132 -4.57 -3.52 4.12
N LYS A 133 -5.86 -3.78 4.38
CA LYS A 133 -6.88 -3.92 3.33
C LYS A 133 -7.10 -2.63 2.54
N MET A 134 -7.02 -1.47 3.19
CA MET A 134 -7.09 -0.19 2.50
C MET A 134 -5.91 0.00 1.55
N LEU A 135 -4.69 -0.33 1.99
CA LEU A 135 -3.50 -0.25 1.15
C LEU A 135 -3.54 -1.22 -0.03
N ASP A 136 -4.02 -2.46 0.18
CA ASP A 136 -4.25 -3.43 -0.90
C ASP A 136 -5.28 -2.90 -1.93
N THR A 137 -6.37 -2.29 -1.46
CA THR A 137 -7.36 -1.65 -2.32
C THR A 137 -6.73 -0.53 -3.16
N CYS A 138 -5.81 0.25 -2.57
CA CYS A 138 -5.06 1.28 -3.28
C CYS A 138 -4.15 0.68 -4.35
N VAL A 139 -3.43 -0.40 -4.06
CA VAL A 139 -2.57 -1.10 -5.02
C VAL A 139 -3.38 -1.63 -6.21
N VAL A 140 -4.53 -2.25 -5.95
CA VAL A 140 -5.46 -2.72 -6.98
C VAL A 140 -5.94 -1.55 -7.85
N HIS A 141 -6.33 -0.45 -7.23
CA HIS A 141 -6.77 0.76 -7.95
C HIS A 141 -5.67 1.31 -8.87
N LEU A 142 -4.44 1.45 -8.38
CA LEU A 142 -3.29 1.88 -9.19
C LEU A 142 -3.04 0.93 -10.37
N LYS A 143 -3.19 -0.37 -10.17
CA LYS A 143 -3.03 -1.39 -11.21
C LYS A 143 -4.10 -1.27 -12.30
N VAL A 144 -5.36 -1.09 -11.92
CA VAL A 144 -6.48 -0.88 -12.85
C VAL A 144 -6.30 0.41 -13.66
N GLN A 145 -5.75 1.46 -13.05
CA GLN A 145 -5.38 2.69 -13.75
C GLN A 145 -4.17 2.55 -14.69
N GLY A 146 -3.56 1.37 -14.80
CA GLY A 146 -2.35 1.15 -15.60
C GLY A 146 -1.10 1.86 -15.05
N ARG A 147 -1.11 2.31 -13.79
CA ARG A 147 0.03 2.99 -13.17
C ARG A 147 1.11 1.97 -12.77
N ARG A 148 2.27 2.01 -13.41
CA ARG A 148 3.41 1.13 -13.09
C ARG A 148 3.90 1.23 -11.66
N SER A 149 3.62 2.35 -10.99
CA SER A 149 3.98 2.56 -9.59
C SER A 149 3.25 1.63 -8.60
N TYR A 150 2.22 0.87 -9.06
CA TYR A 150 1.51 -0.08 -8.19
C TYR A 150 2.44 -1.12 -7.58
N ALA A 151 3.39 -1.67 -8.36
CA ALA A 151 4.30 -2.71 -7.87
C ALA A 151 5.29 -2.16 -6.82
N ASP A 152 5.67 -0.90 -6.94
CA ASP A 152 6.54 -0.24 -5.98
C ASP A 152 5.78 0.16 -4.71
N ALA A 153 4.52 0.62 -4.85
CA ALA A 153 3.63 0.88 -3.71
C ALA A 153 3.34 -0.41 -2.93
N ASP A 154 3.00 -1.51 -3.62
CA ASP A 154 2.77 -2.83 -3.02
C ASP A 154 3.97 -3.30 -2.19
N ARG A 155 5.17 -3.25 -2.78
CA ARG A 155 6.41 -3.63 -2.08
C ARG A 155 6.66 -2.77 -0.84
N LEU A 156 6.49 -1.45 -0.94
CA LEU A 156 6.70 -0.55 0.19
C LEU A 156 5.68 -0.76 1.30
N PHE A 157 4.41 -0.94 0.95
CA PHE A 157 3.37 -1.24 1.93
C PHE A 157 3.62 -2.57 2.63
N LYS A 158 3.94 -3.64 1.88
CA LYS A 158 4.25 -4.95 2.46
C LYS A 158 5.43 -4.87 3.42
N SER A 159 6.58 -4.37 2.96
CA SER A 159 7.82 -4.42 3.75
C SER A 159 7.86 -3.40 4.89
N HIS A 160 7.21 -2.26 4.76
CA HIS A 160 7.39 -1.15 5.70
C HIS A 160 6.14 -0.80 6.51
N VAL A 161 4.99 -1.37 6.16
CA VAL A 161 3.75 -1.25 6.95
C VAL A 161 3.34 -2.62 7.48
N VAL A 162 3.03 -3.60 6.59
CA VAL A 162 2.42 -4.87 6.99
C VAL A 162 3.39 -5.74 7.79
N GLU A 163 4.59 -5.98 7.28
CA GLU A 163 5.61 -6.83 7.93
C GLU A 163 6.26 -6.13 9.12
N ALA A 164 6.46 -4.81 9.02
CA ALA A 164 7.15 -4.05 10.05
C ALA A 164 6.26 -3.65 11.23
N TRP A 165 4.95 -3.56 11.03
CA TRP A 165 3.96 -3.08 11.98
C TRP A 165 2.68 -3.93 11.90
N PRO A 166 2.73 -5.24 12.21
CA PRO A 166 1.59 -6.15 11.99
C PRO A 166 0.34 -5.76 12.78
N ASP A 167 0.50 -5.27 14.01
CA ASP A 167 -0.61 -4.81 14.83
C ASP A 167 -1.29 -3.59 14.21
N LEU A 168 -0.50 -2.61 13.76
CA LEU A 168 -1.02 -1.42 13.11
C LEU A 168 -1.59 -1.72 11.72
N ALA A 169 -1.05 -2.70 11.01
CA ALA A 169 -1.60 -3.16 9.73
C ALA A 169 -3.01 -3.75 9.88
N ASN A 170 -3.29 -4.38 11.02
CA ASN A 170 -4.60 -4.90 11.40
C ASN A 170 -5.50 -3.89 12.14
N PHE A 171 -4.98 -2.71 12.41
CA PHE A 171 -5.73 -1.64 13.04
C PHE A 171 -6.73 -1.02 12.05
N PRO A 172 -7.91 -0.51 12.51
CA PRO A 172 -8.81 0.19 11.62
C PRO A 172 -8.13 1.37 10.93
N ALA A 173 -8.23 1.44 9.61
CA ALA A 173 -7.56 2.49 8.85
C ALA A 173 -7.99 3.92 9.26
N ALA A 174 -9.24 4.08 9.70
CA ALA A 174 -9.77 5.36 10.16
C ALA A 174 -9.16 5.86 11.48
N ASP A 175 -8.64 4.93 12.30
CA ASP A 175 -8.10 5.22 13.63
C ASP A 175 -6.56 5.43 13.62
N VAL A 176 -5.92 5.32 12.44
CA VAL A 176 -4.49 5.60 12.27
C VAL A 176 -4.22 7.09 12.44
N THR A 177 -3.29 7.41 13.32
CA THR A 177 -2.93 8.80 13.66
C THR A 177 -1.69 9.28 12.89
N PRO A 178 -1.42 10.59 12.85
CA PRO A 178 -0.15 11.12 12.33
C PRO A 178 1.08 10.54 13.05
N ASP A 179 1.00 10.28 14.35
CA ASP A 179 2.11 9.71 15.13
C ASP A 179 2.45 8.30 14.65
N HIS A 180 1.44 7.47 14.37
CA HIS A 180 1.67 6.16 13.76
C HIS A 180 2.43 6.25 12.43
N VAL A 181 2.07 7.24 11.59
CA VAL A 181 2.78 7.47 10.33
C VAL A 181 4.20 7.94 10.58
N LEU A 182 4.40 8.88 11.52
CA LEU A 182 5.73 9.39 11.89
C LEU A 182 6.65 8.28 12.38
N ASP A 183 6.15 7.34 13.17
CA ASP A 183 6.95 6.22 13.70
C ASP A 183 7.41 5.28 12.56
N MET A 184 6.54 5.00 11.57
CA MET A 184 6.96 4.28 10.36
C MET A 184 8.08 5.02 9.62
N LEU A 185 7.98 6.35 9.49
CA LEU A 185 8.98 7.17 8.79
C LEU A 185 10.28 7.26 9.58
N ARG A 186 10.22 7.48 10.90
CA ARG A 186 11.39 7.51 11.81
C ARG A 186 12.20 6.23 11.74
N ARG A 187 11.52 5.06 11.75
CA ARG A 187 12.17 3.76 11.60
C ARG A 187 13.01 3.68 10.32
N LEU A 188 12.47 4.20 9.21
CA LEU A 188 13.18 4.20 7.92
C LEU A 188 14.35 5.19 7.92
N ILE A 189 14.18 6.36 8.54
CA ILE A 189 15.24 7.36 8.66
C ILE A 189 16.38 6.83 9.52
N ALA A 190 16.08 6.19 10.65
CA ALA A 190 17.08 5.56 11.51
C ALA A 190 17.86 4.43 10.82
N ALA A 191 17.26 3.78 9.80
CA ALA A 191 17.91 2.77 8.96
C ALA A 191 18.64 3.37 7.74
N ASP A 192 18.90 4.68 7.71
CA ASP A 192 19.48 5.43 6.58
C ASP A 192 18.69 5.31 5.26
N LYS A 193 17.39 5.10 5.34
CA LYS A 193 16.48 4.97 4.19
C LYS A 193 15.56 6.19 4.04
N GLY A 194 16.06 7.40 4.24
CA GLY A 194 15.27 8.62 4.25
C GLY A 194 14.49 8.87 2.94
N ARG A 195 15.06 8.54 1.77
CA ARG A 195 14.33 8.60 0.48
C ARG A 195 13.14 7.63 0.44
N THR A 196 13.30 6.45 1.04
CA THR A 196 12.22 5.47 1.15
C THR A 196 11.14 5.95 2.09
N ALA A 197 11.50 6.63 3.19
CA ALA A 197 10.55 7.27 4.10
C ALA A 197 9.69 8.31 3.37
N ASN A 198 10.31 9.25 2.63
CA ASN A 198 9.57 10.23 1.83
C ASN A 198 8.64 9.58 0.79
N LYS A 199 9.06 8.48 0.20
CA LYS A 199 8.29 7.73 -0.79
C LYS A 199 7.11 7.00 -0.14
N LEU A 200 7.33 6.32 0.98
CA LEU A 200 6.28 5.67 1.78
C LEU A 200 5.22 6.70 2.20
N ARG A 201 5.65 7.83 2.76
CA ARG A 201 4.76 8.94 3.10
C ARG A 201 3.88 9.36 1.93
N SER A 202 4.47 9.51 0.75
CA SER A 202 3.74 9.93 -0.45
C SER A 202 2.69 8.91 -0.88
N TYR A 203 2.99 7.62 -0.79
CA TYR A 203 2.03 6.56 -1.09
C TYR A 203 0.93 6.43 -0.04
N LEU A 204 1.27 6.52 1.27
CA LEU A 204 0.27 6.54 2.34
C LEU A 204 -0.68 7.73 2.16
N ARG A 205 -0.13 8.94 1.92
CA ARG A 205 -0.95 10.13 1.65
C ARG A 205 -1.89 9.93 0.47
N ALA A 206 -1.42 9.33 -0.63
CA ALA A 206 -2.25 9.07 -1.79
C ALA A 206 -3.35 8.05 -1.51
N ALA A 207 -3.05 6.96 -0.76
CA ALA A 207 -4.02 5.94 -0.39
C ALA A 207 -5.16 6.51 0.47
N TYR A 208 -4.81 7.28 1.51
CA TYR A 208 -5.80 7.96 2.35
C TYR A 208 -6.60 8.99 1.57
N GLN A 209 -5.96 9.73 0.66
CA GLN A 209 -6.66 10.72 -0.16
C GLN A 209 -7.69 10.04 -1.08
N CYS A 210 -7.36 8.92 -1.72
CA CYS A 210 -8.34 8.15 -2.48
C CYS A 210 -9.56 7.74 -1.62
N ALA A 211 -9.32 7.31 -0.38
CA ALA A 211 -10.39 6.92 0.53
C ALA A 211 -11.29 8.09 0.98
N ILE A 212 -10.77 9.32 0.97
CA ILE A 212 -11.55 10.54 1.20
C ILE A 212 -12.31 10.93 -0.07
N ASP A 213 -11.60 10.98 -1.22
CA ASP A 213 -12.11 11.51 -2.48
C ASP A 213 -13.14 10.60 -3.15
N VAL A 214 -13.30 9.34 -2.70
CA VAL A 214 -14.33 8.42 -3.20
C VAL A 214 -15.76 8.97 -3.10
N ARG A 215 -15.98 9.96 -2.24
CA ARG A 215 -17.28 10.61 -2.06
C ARG A 215 -17.57 11.69 -3.11
N THR A 216 -16.54 12.21 -3.75
CA THR A 216 -16.62 13.32 -4.70
C THR A 216 -16.11 12.94 -6.09
N THR A 217 -15.39 11.82 -6.22
CA THR A 217 -14.71 11.42 -7.45
C THR A 217 -15.21 10.07 -7.95
N ALA A 218 -15.99 10.06 -9.03
CA ALA A 218 -16.64 8.87 -9.58
C ALA A 218 -15.66 7.80 -10.12
N SER A 219 -14.43 8.19 -10.50
CA SER A 219 -13.41 7.25 -10.99
C SER A 219 -12.72 6.44 -9.90
N ILE A 220 -12.96 6.76 -8.62
CA ILE A 220 -12.40 6.02 -7.49
C ILE A 220 -13.34 4.88 -7.12
N PRO A 221 -12.84 3.64 -6.92
CA PRO A 221 -13.67 2.48 -6.59
C PRO A 221 -14.46 2.67 -5.29
N VAL A 222 -15.75 2.33 -5.33
CA VAL A 222 -16.68 2.43 -4.18
C VAL A 222 -16.17 1.66 -2.96
N ALA A 223 -15.37 0.63 -3.14
CA ALA A 223 -14.76 -0.16 -2.07
C ALA A 223 -14.03 0.71 -1.01
N PHE A 224 -13.49 1.87 -1.41
CA PHE A 224 -12.87 2.79 -0.46
C PHE A 224 -13.83 3.40 0.55
N LYS A 225 -15.14 3.50 0.25
CA LYS A 225 -16.15 4.00 1.19
C LYS A 225 -16.22 3.15 2.46
N ALA A 226 -15.95 1.84 2.34
CA ALA A 226 -16.00 0.92 3.47
C ALA A 226 -15.06 1.30 4.61
N PHE A 227 -13.92 1.93 4.30
CA PHE A 227 -12.92 2.32 5.31
C PHE A 227 -13.33 3.54 6.16
N ALA A 228 -14.38 4.26 5.78
CA ALA A 228 -14.94 5.41 6.50
C ALA A 228 -13.91 6.51 6.83
N ILE A 229 -12.92 6.72 5.98
CA ILE A 229 -11.87 7.71 6.19
C ILE A 229 -12.43 9.12 6.06
N MET A 230 -12.21 9.94 7.10
CA MET A 230 -12.58 11.37 7.13
C MET A 230 -11.34 12.28 7.16
N PHE A 231 -10.19 11.72 7.47
CA PHE A 231 -8.97 12.46 7.75
C PHE A 231 -7.76 11.73 7.15
N ASN A 232 -6.78 12.49 6.67
CA ASN A 232 -5.57 11.93 6.08
C ASN A 232 -4.38 12.10 7.04
N PRO A 233 -4.00 11.08 7.82
CA PRO A 233 -2.93 11.19 8.81
C PRO A 233 -1.57 11.45 8.16
N ALA A 234 -1.33 10.93 6.96
CA ALA A 234 -0.08 11.16 6.25
C ALA A 234 0.03 12.59 5.67
N ALA A 235 -1.08 13.28 5.45
CA ALA A 235 -1.07 14.68 5.01
C ALA A 235 -0.61 15.63 6.13
N GLN A 236 -0.81 15.25 7.39
CA GLN A 236 -0.40 16.05 8.56
C GLN A 236 1.09 15.87 8.91
N THR A 237 1.78 14.94 8.26
CA THR A 237 3.23 14.78 8.44
C THR A 237 3.98 15.63 7.42
N GLU A 238 5.21 15.98 7.71
CA GLU A 238 6.06 16.73 6.79
C GLU A 238 6.99 15.81 5.99
N ARG A 239 7.34 16.25 4.81
CA ARG A 239 8.39 15.64 4.01
C ARG A 239 9.74 16.12 4.56
N SER A 240 10.74 15.26 4.54
CA SER A 240 12.11 15.58 4.95
C SER A 240 12.96 15.94 3.73
N PRO A 241 13.10 17.25 3.39
CA PRO A 241 13.75 17.69 2.14
C PRO A 241 15.22 17.27 2.03
N GLN A 242 15.91 17.11 3.17
CA GLN A 242 17.32 16.68 3.21
C GLN A 242 17.56 15.33 2.53
N PHE A 243 16.54 14.48 2.42
CA PHE A 243 16.63 13.18 1.74
C PHE A 243 16.27 13.24 0.25
N ASP A 244 15.91 14.40 -0.27
CA ASP A 244 15.50 14.59 -1.66
C ASP A 244 16.66 15.00 -2.58
N ARG A 245 17.89 14.91 -2.10
CA ARG A 245 19.06 15.32 -2.88
C ARG A 245 19.05 14.65 -4.26
N ALA A 246 18.65 15.44 -5.26
CA ALA A 246 18.92 15.08 -6.63
C ALA A 246 20.46 15.09 -6.79
N ASP A 247 20.98 14.01 -7.35
CA ASP A 247 22.36 14.01 -7.84
C ASP A 247 22.42 15.02 -9.00
N LYS A 248 22.93 16.20 -8.70
CA LYS A 248 23.06 17.31 -9.64
C LYS A 248 24.43 17.37 -10.30
N HIS A 249 25.17 16.27 -10.28
CA HIS A 249 26.49 16.21 -10.94
C HIS A 249 26.31 15.70 -12.38
N PRO A 250 26.11 16.60 -13.38
CA PRO A 250 26.13 16.20 -14.79
C PRO A 250 27.53 15.73 -15.15
N LEU A 251 27.66 14.84 -16.13
CA LEU A 251 28.97 14.61 -16.75
C LEU A 251 29.41 15.89 -17.44
N SER A 252 30.65 16.29 -17.21
CA SER A 252 31.30 17.39 -17.94
C SER A 252 31.49 17.03 -19.42
N ALA A 253 31.82 18.02 -20.24
CA ALA A 253 32.13 17.77 -21.64
C ALA A 253 33.36 16.82 -21.80
N ASP A 254 34.37 16.94 -20.93
CA ASP A 254 35.53 16.08 -20.94
C ASP A 254 35.19 14.64 -20.51
N GLU A 255 34.33 14.47 -19.47
CA GLU A 255 33.82 13.14 -19.06
C GLU A 255 32.97 12.50 -20.14
N LEU A 256 32.16 13.28 -20.89
CA LEU A 256 31.36 12.76 -22.01
C LEU A 256 32.29 12.33 -23.18
N ARG A 257 33.35 13.09 -23.48
CA ARG A 257 34.38 12.70 -24.47
C ARG A 257 35.13 11.44 -24.02
N ALA A 258 35.54 11.38 -22.75
CA ALA A 258 36.20 10.19 -22.19
C ALA A 258 35.31 8.96 -22.31
N TYR A 259 34.01 9.11 -21.95
CA TYR A 259 33.03 8.04 -22.11
C TYR A 259 32.86 7.60 -23.58
N TRP A 260 32.79 8.54 -24.52
CA TRP A 260 32.71 8.23 -25.95
C TRP A 260 33.94 7.46 -26.44
N ARG A 261 35.16 7.86 -26.04
CA ARG A 261 36.39 7.16 -26.39
C ARG A 261 36.46 5.74 -25.81
N LEU A 262 35.99 5.55 -24.59
CA LEU A 262 35.91 4.21 -23.96
C LEU A 262 34.98 3.27 -24.70
N LEU A 263 33.93 3.78 -25.33
CA LEU A 263 32.99 2.99 -26.14
C LEU A 263 33.55 2.61 -27.51
N GLY A 264 34.50 3.40 -28.06
CA GLY A 264 35.05 3.22 -29.41
C GLY A 264 35.55 1.82 -29.72
N PRO A 265 36.51 1.26 -28.92
CA PRO A 265 37.11 -0.05 -29.20
C PRO A 265 36.20 -1.24 -28.84
N VAL A 266 35.10 -1.03 -28.14
CA VAL A 266 34.21 -2.10 -27.67
C VAL A 266 33.15 -2.40 -28.73
N SER A 267 33.00 -3.66 -29.11
CA SER A 267 32.00 -4.15 -30.03
C SER A 267 30.89 -4.93 -29.28
N GLY A 268 29.78 -5.18 -29.96
CA GLY A 268 28.66 -5.97 -29.43
C GLY A 268 27.49 -5.14 -28.94
N VAL A 269 26.44 -5.86 -28.52
CA VAL A 269 25.14 -5.25 -28.15
C VAL A 269 25.27 -4.27 -26.99
N GLU A 270 26.20 -4.51 -26.07
CA GLU A 270 26.50 -3.68 -24.91
C GLU A 270 26.94 -2.28 -25.34
N ALA A 271 28.01 -2.21 -26.10
CA ALA A 271 28.60 -0.95 -26.54
C ALA A 271 27.70 -0.24 -27.56
N ALA A 272 27.09 -0.99 -28.48
CA ALA A 272 26.11 -0.44 -29.44
C ALA A 272 24.91 0.24 -28.73
N SER A 273 24.40 -0.39 -27.66
CA SER A 273 23.32 0.18 -26.85
C SER A 273 23.71 1.48 -26.15
N LEU A 274 24.94 1.53 -25.63
CA LEU A 274 25.49 2.71 -24.94
C LEU A 274 25.81 3.83 -25.91
N ARG A 275 26.35 3.52 -27.10
CA ARG A 275 26.55 4.47 -28.20
C ARG A 275 25.22 5.06 -28.65
N LEU A 276 24.23 4.23 -28.92
CA LEU A 276 22.88 4.68 -29.29
C LEU A 276 22.25 5.57 -28.21
N HIS A 277 22.42 5.19 -26.92
CA HIS A 277 21.92 5.99 -25.81
C HIS A 277 22.52 7.41 -25.78
N LEU A 278 23.83 7.53 -25.94
CA LEU A 278 24.53 8.82 -25.97
C LEU A 278 24.15 9.64 -27.21
N LEU A 279 24.25 9.04 -28.40
CA LEU A 279 24.01 9.70 -29.69
C LEU A 279 22.53 10.07 -29.91
N ALA A 280 21.60 9.41 -29.22
CA ALA A 280 20.21 9.82 -29.19
C ALA A 280 19.93 10.97 -28.20
N GLY A 281 20.96 11.59 -27.62
CA GLY A 281 20.83 12.72 -26.68
C GLY A 281 20.55 12.33 -25.24
N GLY A 282 20.97 11.13 -24.80
CA GLY A 282 20.81 10.68 -23.42
C GLY A 282 19.34 10.43 -23.01
N GLN A 283 18.63 9.67 -23.80
CA GLN A 283 17.21 9.37 -23.57
C GLN A 283 16.97 8.64 -22.24
N ARG A 284 15.72 8.66 -21.73
CA ARG A 284 15.39 7.84 -20.55
C ARG A 284 15.60 6.37 -20.89
N ILE A 285 16.44 5.70 -20.10
CA ILE A 285 16.84 4.31 -20.32
C ILE A 285 15.61 3.41 -20.54
N GLU A 286 14.62 3.53 -19.67
CA GLU A 286 13.39 2.72 -19.76
C GLU A 286 12.64 2.89 -21.08
N GLN A 287 12.68 4.06 -21.68
CA GLN A 287 12.01 4.35 -22.96
C GLN A 287 12.84 3.81 -24.14
N LEU A 288 14.15 4.05 -24.12
CA LEU A 288 15.05 3.59 -25.16
C LEU A 288 15.10 2.05 -25.25
N LEU A 289 15.17 1.37 -24.12
CA LEU A 289 15.21 -0.10 -24.08
C LEU A 289 13.95 -0.78 -24.63
N ARG A 290 12.86 -0.05 -24.79
CA ARG A 290 11.60 -0.54 -25.42
C ARG A 290 11.50 -0.24 -26.89
N LEU A 291 12.55 0.30 -27.50
CA LEU A 291 12.57 0.55 -28.92
C LEU A 291 12.36 -0.75 -29.71
N ARG A 292 11.41 -0.72 -30.63
CA ARG A 292 11.07 -1.84 -31.52
C ARG A 292 11.59 -1.55 -32.92
N TRP A 293 11.87 -2.57 -33.68
CA TRP A 293 12.27 -2.40 -35.08
C TRP A 293 11.18 -1.70 -35.92
N ALA A 294 9.92 -1.90 -35.60
CA ALA A 294 8.81 -1.20 -36.23
C ALA A 294 8.82 0.33 -36.00
N ASP A 295 9.52 0.79 -34.95
CA ASP A 295 9.63 2.21 -34.60
C ASP A 295 10.95 2.84 -35.10
N VAL A 296 11.71 2.14 -35.93
CA VAL A 296 12.97 2.59 -36.53
C VAL A 296 12.77 2.85 -38.01
N THR A 297 13.04 4.08 -38.46
CA THR A 297 13.06 4.47 -39.87
C THR A 297 14.49 4.76 -40.32
N SER A 298 14.71 5.05 -41.61
CA SER A 298 16.06 5.43 -42.10
C SER A 298 16.58 6.73 -41.49
N GLY A 299 15.70 7.63 -41.04
CA GLY A 299 16.09 8.96 -40.55
C GLY A 299 15.75 9.23 -39.08
N SER A 300 15.04 8.34 -38.39
CA SER A 300 14.62 8.57 -37.02
C SER A 300 14.27 7.30 -36.26
N ILE A 301 14.24 7.40 -34.93
CA ILE A 301 13.62 6.43 -34.03
C ILE A 301 12.46 7.08 -33.29
N THR A 302 11.42 6.29 -33.00
CA THR A 302 10.29 6.72 -32.17
C THR A 302 10.32 5.96 -30.86
N ILE A 303 10.44 6.66 -29.75
CA ILE A 303 10.29 6.11 -28.40
C ILE A 303 9.03 6.68 -27.75
N PHE A 304 8.50 5.97 -26.72
CA PHE A 304 7.20 6.32 -26.15
C PHE A 304 7.34 6.79 -24.71
N ASP A 305 6.86 8.03 -24.45
CA ASP A 305 6.86 8.62 -23.12
C ASP A 305 5.52 8.38 -22.39
N ASN A 306 5.57 7.51 -21.40
CA ASN A 306 4.42 7.17 -20.54
C ASN A 306 4.31 8.07 -19.29
N LYS A 307 5.24 9.01 -19.08
CA LYS A 307 5.31 9.75 -17.83
C LYS A 307 4.26 10.87 -17.78
N GLY A 308 3.46 10.89 -16.72
CA GLY A 308 2.55 12.00 -16.42
C GLY A 308 1.22 11.99 -17.19
N ARG A 309 0.81 10.86 -17.80
CA ARG A 309 -0.42 10.75 -18.60
C ARG A 309 -1.30 9.57 -18.17
N PRO A 310 -1.92 9.60 -16.98
CA PRO A 310 -2.87 8.56 -16.60
C PRO A 310 -4.09 8.61 -17.54
N GLY A 311 -4.46 7.46 -18.11
CA GLY A 311 -5.62 7.35 -19.01
C GLY A 311 -5.43 7.88 -20.44
N GLN A 312 -4.30 8.52 -20.75
CA GLN A 312 -3.89 8.87 -22.10
C GLN A 312 -2.77 7.91 -22.54
N GLY A 313 -2.83 7.43 -23.76
CA GLY A 313 -1.78 6.58 -24.32
C GLY A 313 -0.37 7.20 -24.22
N PRO A 314 0.68 6.40 -24.41
CA PRO A 314 2.03 6.90 -24.43
C PRO A 314 2.22 7.93 -25.54
N ARG A 315 2.93 9.02 -25.23
CA ARG A 315 3.23 10.05 -26.25
C ARG A 315 4.40 9.57 -27.10
N PRO A 316 4.25 9.51 -28.46
CA PRO A 316 5.35 9.27 -29.37
C PRO A 316 6.36 10.42 -29.27
N HIS A 317 7.65 10.07 -29.27
CA HIS A 317 8.76 10.98 -29.22
C HIS A 317 9.79 10.57 -30.28
N GLN A 318 9.84 11.36 -31.36
CA GLN A 318 10.76 11.12 -32.47
C GLN A 318 12.13 11.77 -32.21
N ILE A 319 13.17 11.04 -32.54
CA ILE A 319 14.58 11.44 -32.39
C ILE A 319 15.25 11.20 -33.75
N PRO A 320 15.88 12.22 -34.34
CA PRO A 320 16.61 12.04 -35.60
C PRO A 320 17.84 11.14 -35.39
N LEU A 321 18.14 10.35 -36.41
CA LEU A 321 19.36 9.53 -36.46
C LEU A 321 20.44 10.29 -37.25
N LEU A 322 21.65 10.35 -36.70
CA LEU A 322 22.88 10.73 -37.34
C LEU A 322 23.66 9.46 -37.74
N ASP A 323 24.66 9.60 -38.59
CA ASP A 323 25.44 8.47 -39.11
C ASP A 323 25.98 7.55 -38.02
N GLY A 324 26.53 8.10 -36.95
CA GLY A 324 27.00 7.32 -35.80
C GLY A 324 25.88 6.54 -35.09
N SER A 325 24.65 7.08 -35.05
CA SER A 325 23.49 6.38 -34.51
C SER A 325 23.04 5.25 -35.44
N VAL A 326 23.10 5.47 -36.77
CA VAL A 326 22.81 4.45 -37.78
C VAL A 326 23.81 3.31 -37.69
N GLN A 327 25.11 3.63 -37.56
CA GLN A 327 26.17 2.64 -37.34
C GLN A 327 25.92 1.82 -36.07
N ALA A 328 25.60 2.47 -34.94
CA ALA A 328 25.26 1.77 -33.71
C ALA A 328 24.04 0.85 -33.89
N LEU A 329 23.02 1.28 -34.64
CA LEU A 329 21.85 0.45 -34.96
C LEU A 329 22.20 -0.75 -35.84
N ALA A 330 23.18 -0.63 -36.74
CA ALA A 330 23.60 -1.72 -37.62
C ALA A 330 24.30 -2.88 -36.87
N GLU A 331 24.80 -2.64 -35.66
CA GLU A 331 25.40 -3.67 -34.81
C GLU A 331 24.36 -4.59 -34.16
N PHE A 332 23.09 -4.20 -34.12
CA PHE A 332 22.04 -5.05 -33.57
C PHE A 332 21.52 -6.04 -34.62
N ARG A 333 21.23 -7.26 -34.17
CA ARG A 333 20.56 -8.25 -35.01
C ARG A 333 19.11 -7.86 -35.22
N ARG A 334 18.66 -7.83 -36.49
CA ARG A 334 17.27 -7.59 -36.84
C ARG A 334 16.41 -8.86 -36.70
N GLU A 335 16.41 -9.41 -35.48
CA GLU A 335 15.64 -10.59 -35.10
C GLU A 335 14.59 -10.17 -34.06
N GLY A 336 13.35 -10.63 -34.20
CA GLY A 336 12.28 -10.36 -33.23
C GLY A 336 11.83 -8.89 -33.19
N GLU A 337 11.20 -8.52 -32.08
CA GLU A 337 10.48 -7.26 -31.92
C GLU A 337 11.38 -6.11 -31.43
N PHE A 338 12.24 -6.40 -30.44
CA PHE A 338 13.02 -5.38 -29.73
C PHE A 338 14.41 -5.19 -30.32
N VAL A 339 14.84 -3.91 -30.49
CA VAL A 339 16.16 -3.56 -30.98
C VAL A 339 17.25 -3.96 -29.97
N ILE A 340 17.11 -3.55 -28.72
CA ILE A 340 18.08 -3.80 -27.66
C ILE A 340 17.65 -5.06 -26.88
N SER A 341 18.25 -6.18 -27.25
CA SER A 341 17.87 -7.49 -26.72
C SER A 341 19.05 -8.45 -26.68
N THR A 342 19.12 -9.28 -25.65
CA THR A 342 20.04 -10.43 -25.55
C THR A 342 19.36 -11.77 -25.84
N THR A 343 18.07 -11.73 -26.23
CA THR A 343 17.25 -12.91 -26.46
C THR A 343 16.75 -13.04 -27.91
N GLY A 344 17.53 -12.52 -28.88
CA GLY A 344 17.12 -12.51 -30.29
C GLY A 344 15.86 -11.66 -30.53
N GLY A 345 15.77 -10.49 -29.93
CA GLY A 345 14.64 -9.57 -30.08
C GLY A 345 13.34 -9.96 -29.41
N LYS A 346 13.29 -11.11 -28.70
CA LYS A 346 12.06 -11.58 -28.03
C LYS A 346 11.68 -10.76 -26.82
N LYS A 347 12.67 -10.24 -26.09
CA LYS A 347 12.48 -9.42 -24.89
C LYS A 347 13.46 -8.27 -24.88
N ALA A 348 13.01 -7.08 -24.46
CA ALA A 348 13.88 -5.97 -24.13
C ALA A 348 14.74 -6.31 -22.90
N ILE A 349 15.98 -5.80 -22.83
CA ILE A 349 16.82 -5.92 -21.65
C ILE A 349 16.22 -5.12 -20.46
N SER A 350 16.62 -5.49 -19.25
CA SER A 350 16.15 -4.78 -18.06
C SER A 350 16.80 -3.40 -17.90
N CYS A 351 16.11 -2.47 -17.25
CA CYS A 351 16.66 -1.15 -16.95
C CYS A 351 17.90 -1.18 -16.02
N ARG A 352 18.18 -2.32 -15.41
CA ARG A 352 19.37 -2.53 -14.58
C ARG A 352 20.57 -3.02 -15.38
N THR A 353 20.33 -3.69 -16.50
CA THR A 353 21.37 -4.28 -17.34
C THR A 353 22.24 -3.21 -18.00
N LEU A 354 21.63 -2.20 -18.63
CA LEU A 354 22.37 -1.16 -19.33
C LEU A 354 23.32 -0.34 -18.42
N PRO A 355 22.93 0.08 -17.21
CA PRO A 355 23.86 0.68 -16.26
C PRO A 355 25.00 -0.25 -15.82
N GLY A 356 24.76 -1.56 -15.72
CA GLY A 356 25.80 -2.56 -15.46
C GLY A 356 26.86 -2.57 -16.56
N TRP A 357 26.45 -2.74 -17.81
CA TRP A 357 27.36 -2.69 -18.96
C TRP A 357 28.16 -1.40 -19.04
N ALA A 358 27.51 -0.26 -18.76
CA ALA A 358 28.20 1.02 -18.73
C ALA A 358 29.26 1.08 -17.61
N HIS A 359 28.97 0.52 -16.45
CA HIS A 359 29.91 0.45 -15.33
C HIS A 359 31.10 -0.44 -15.66
N ASP A 360 30.85 -1.60 -16.28
CA ASP A 360 31.89 -2.56 -16.68
C ASP A 360 32.87 -1.96 -17.71
N ILE A 361 32.36 -1.17 -18.68
CA ILE A 361 33.19 -0.51 -19.70
C ILE A 361 33.95 0.70 -19.15
N VAL A 362 33.29 1.50 -18.30
CA VAL A 362 33.92 2.73 -17.76
C VAL A 362 34.90 2.42 -16.64
N GLY A 363 34.65 1.39 -15.83
CA GLY A 363 35.49 1.03 -14.69
C GLY A 363 35.69 2.22 -13.74
N THR A 364 36.95 2.53 -13.47
CA THR A 364 37.39 3.67 -12.64
C THR A 364 37.78 4.92 -13.44
N SER A 365 37.64 4.89 -14.78
CA SER A 365 38.10 5.96 -15.67
C SER A 365 37.35 7.29 -15.51
N ILE A 366 36.10 7.24 -14.97
CA ILE A 366 35.31 8.43 -14.68
C ILE A 366 34.83 8.32 -13.24
N ASP A 367 35.20 9.25 -12.39
CA ASP A 367 34.85 9.23 -10.98
C ASP A 367 33.34 9.38 -10.76
N GLY A 368 32.80 8.53 -9.86
CA GLY A 368 31.39 8.53 -9.52
C GLY A 368 30.46 8.35 -10.74
N PHE A 369 30.91 7.66 -11.80
CA PHE A 369 30.13 7.45 -13.01
C PHE A 369 28.80 6.77 -12.72
N GLN A 370 27.73 7.32 -13.29
CA GLN A 370 26.41 6.73 -13.31
C GLN A 370 25.76 7.04 -14.67
N LEU A 371 25.21 6.04 -15.34
CA LEU A 371 24.65 6.18 -16.67
C LEU A 371 23.57 7.29 -16.76
N LYS A 372 22.81 7.54 -15.67
CA LYS A 372 21.85 8.65 -15.61
C LYS A 372 22.51 10.05 -15.74
N ARG A 373 23.80 10.19 -15.40
CA ARG A 373 24.54 11.46 -15.50
C ARG A 373 24.81 11.85 -16.95
N ILE A 374 24.76 10.91 -17.90
CA ILE A 374 24.86 11.20 -19.35
C ILE A 374 23.74 12.14 -19.77
N ARG A 375 22.50 11.84 -19.39
CA ARG A 375 21.35 12.67 -19.78
C ARG A 375 21.49 14.11 -19.27
N THR A 376 21.88 14.29 -18.02
CA THR A 376 22.10 15.63 -17.45
C THR A 376 23.36 16.28 -18.02
N GLY A 377 24.38 15.51 -18.36
CA GLY A 377 25.58 15.98 -19.02
C GLY A 377 25.28 16.53 -20.44
N VAL A 378 24.56 15.77 -21.23
CA VAL A 378 24.12 16.22 -22.58
C VAL A 378 23.25 17.48 -22.47
N GLU A 379 22.29 17.54 -21.54
CA GLU A 379 21.48 18.73 -21.29
C GLU A 379 22.34 19.97 -21.00
N THR A 380 23.32 19.82 -20.09
CA THR A 380 24.21 20.89 -19.67
C THR A 380 25.18 21.30 -20.81
N LEU A 381 25.72 20.34 -21.54
CA LEU A 381 26.59 20.59 -22.67
C LEU A 381 25.87 21.37 -23.78
N LEU A 382 24.68 20.93 -24.17
CA LEU A 382 23.89 21.61 -25.21
C LEU A 382 23.46 23.00 -24.77
N ALA A 383 23.16 23.22 -23.47
CA ALA A 383 22.92 24.54 -22.92
C ALA A 383 24.14 25.45 -23.05
N ALA A 384 25.34 24.96 -22.71
CA ALA A 384 26.60 25.71 -22.86
C ALA A 384 26.95 26.01 -24.34
N LYS A 385 26.43 25.20 -25.28
CA LYS A 385 26.58 25.43 -26.73
C LYS A 385 25.45 26.31 -27.32
N GLY A 386 24.63 26.96 -26.50
CA GLY A 386 23.60 27.90 -26.96
C GLY A 386 22.32 27.25 -27.51
N ILE A 387 22.16 25.93 -27.41
CA ILE A 387 20.89 25.29 -27.79
C ILE A 387 19.79 25.71 -26.82
N SER A 388 18.67 26.21 -27.36
CA SER A 388 17.57 26.72 -26.55
C SER A 388 17.00 25.67 -25.61
N ARG A 389 16.43 26.12 -24.48
CA ARG A 389 15.77 25.25 -23.49
C ARG A 389 14.64 24.44 -24.12
N GLU A 390 13.93 25.05 -25.04
CA GLU A 390 12.81 24.42 -25.75
C GLU A 390 13.29 23.25 -26.61
N VAL A 391 14.29 23.45 -27.46
CA VAL A 391 14.88 22.40 -28.31
C VAL A 391 15.42 21.25 -27.44
N ARG A 392 16.16 21.57 -26.36
CA ARG A 392 16.66 20.54 -25.41
C ARG A 392 15.48 19.79 -24.75
N GLY A 393 14.43 20.52 -24.38
CA GLY A 393 13.19 19.93 -23.85
C GLY A 393 12.52 18.97 -24.83
N HIS A 394 12.42 19.36 -26.11
CA HIS A 394 11.89 18.50 -27.17
C HIS A 394 12.81 17.34 -27.49
N LEU A 395 14.13 17.52 -27.48
CA LEU A 395 15.10 16.44 -27.69
C LEU A 395 15.03 15.38 -26.61
N GLN A 396 14.93 15.77 -25.35
CA GLN A 396 14.91 14.86 -24.22
C GLN A 396 13.50 14.54 -23.67
N SER A 397 12.43 15.00 -24.31
CA SER A 397 11.04 14.81 -23.85
C SER A 397 10.83 15.20 -22.39
N HIS A 398 11.26 16.43 -22.00
CA HIS A 398 11.02 16.96 -20.66
C HIS A 398 10.70 18.47 -20.68
N GLY A 399 10.09 18.97 -19.61
CA GLY A 399 9.77 20.40 -19.50
C GLY A 399 8.64 20.88 -20.43
N LEU A 400 8.00 20.00 -21.19
CA LEU A 400 6.91 20.31 -22.12
C LEU A 400 5.58 20.38 -21.34
N THR A 401 5.48 21.34 -20.40
CA THR A 401 4.32 21.55 -19.55
C THR A 401 3.68 22.89 -19.87
N GLY A 402 2.38 22.92 -20.11
CA GLY A 402 1.63 24.14 -20.43
C GLY A 402 0.58 23.86 -21.49
N VAL A 403 -0.42 24.71 -21.55
CA VAL A 403 -1.50 24.60 -22.54
C VAL A 403 -0.93 24.80 -23.95
N GLN A 404 -0.01 25.76 -24.13
CA GLN A 404 0.61 26.08 -25.40
C GLN A 404 1.37 24.86 -25.99
N ALA A 405 2.26 24.23 -25.21
CA ALA A 405 3.03 23.06 -25.66
C ALA A 405 2.17 21.79 -25.85
N ARG A 406 0.94 21.77 -25.33
CA ARG A 406 0.06 20.60 -25.43
C ARG A 406 -0.99 20.71 -26.53
N GLN A 407 -1.44 21.91 -26.84
CA GLN A 407 -2.61 22.13 -27.69
C GLN A 407 -2.33 22.96 -28.94
N TYR A 408 -1.29 23.81 -28.92
CA TYR A 408 -1.03 24.78 -29.98
C TYR A 408 0.28 24.54 -30.73
N ASP A 409 1.25 23.82 -30.13
CA ASP A 409 2.54 23.56 -30.77
C ASP A 409 2.48 22.25 -31.55
N GLY A 410 2.28 22.35 -32.87
CA GLY A 410 2.27 21.23 -33.79
C GLY A 410 3.62 21.00 -34.49
N HIS A 411 4.66 21.78 -34.17
CA HIS A 411 5.99 21.60 -34.73
C HIS A 411 6.69 20.35 -34.18
N ASP A 412 7.35 19.58 -35.05
CA ASP A 412 8.00 18.32 -34.67
C ASP A 412 9.42 18.49 -34.15
N TYR A 413 9.99 19.69 -34.32
CA TYR A 413 11.37 20.04 -33.92
C TYR A 413 12.46 19.13 -34.50
N MET A 414 12.20 18.39 -35.57
CA MET A 414 13.17 17.44 -36.12
C MET A 414 14.44 18.09 -36.64
N PRO A 415 14.41 19.21 -37.37
CA PRO A 415 15.62 19.92 -37.79
C PRO A 415 16.45 20.46 -36.63
N GLU A 416 15.80 21.03 -35.61
CA GLU A 416 16.44 21.62 -34.44
C GLU A 416 17.07 20.51 -33.55
N LYS A 417 16.36 19.39 -33.36
CA LYS A 417 16.89 18.21 -32.67
C LYS A 417 18.10 17.65 -33.41
N ARG A 418 18.08 17.58 -34.73
CA ARG A 418 19.21 17.12 -35.55
C ARG A 418 20.43 18.01 -35.32
N LYS A 419 20.26 19.35 -35.44
CA LYS A 419 21.34 20.31 -35.15
C LYS A 419 21.89 20.20 -33.76
N ALA A 420 21.05 19.95 -32.75
CA ALA A 420 21.49 19.72 -31.37
C ALA A 420 22.33 18.44 -31.25
N LEU A 421 21.95 17.35 -31.92
CA LEU A 421 22.72 16.10 -31.92
C LEU A 421 24.03 16.23 -32.71
N GLU A 422 24.05 16.96 -33.83
CA GLU A 422 25.26 17.29 -34.56
C GLU A 422 26.24 18.09 -33.69
N THR A 423 25.74 19.07 -32.92
CA THR A 423 26.54 19.80 -31.94
C THR A 423 27.11 18.86 -30.87
N LEU A 424 26.31 17.90 -30.38
CA LEU A 424 26.81 16.88 -29.45
C LEU A 424 27.93 16.04 -30.06
N CYS A 425 27.74 15.50 -31.26
CA CYS A 425 28.73 14.69 -31.97
C CYS A 425 30.04 15.47 -32.19
N THR A 426 29.95 16.72 -32.65
CA THR A 426 31.15 17.58 -32.83
C THR A 426 31.96 17.72 -31.53
N VAL A 427 31.27 17.86 -30.38
CA VAL A 427 31.95 17.94 -29.09
C VAL A 427 32.56 16.60 -28.68
N LEU A 428 31.88 15.49 -28.91
CA LEU A 428 32.38 14.15 -28.57
C LEU A 428 33.64 13.76 -29.40
N GLU A 429 33.70 14.23 -30.64
CA GLU A 429 34.80 13.94 -31.58
C GLU A 429 35.96 14.94 -31.47
N SER A 430 35.75 16.09 -30.83
CA SER A 430 36.79 17.11 -30.66
C SER A 430 37.93 16.58 -29.78
N ARG A 431 39.20 16.90 -30.18
CA ARG A 431 40.38 16.62 -29.33
C ARG A 431 40.36 17.50 -28.10
N ASP A 432 40.94 17.00 -26.99
CA ASP A 432 41.04 17.76 -25.75
C ASP A 432 41.87 19.01 -25.95
N SER A 433 41.37 20.15 -25.56
CA SER A 433 42.08 21.44 -25.59
C SER A 433 43.32 21.47 -24.66
N LYS A 434 43.57 20.40 -23.91
CA LYS A 434 44.71 20.29 -22.98
C LYS A 434 45.96 19.64 -23.57
N GLU A 435 45.97 19.11 -24.80
CA GLU A 435 47.14 18.54 -25.44
C GLU A 435 47.96 19.55 -26.28
N ALA A 436 47.58 20.82 -26.31
CA ALA A 436 48.45 21.86 -26.87
C ALA A 436 49.48 22.29 -25.83
N VAL A 437 50.51 21.45 -25.59
CA VAL A 437 51.77 21.91 -24.99
C VAL A 437 52.45 22.79 -26.02
N PRO A 438 52.73 24.07 -25.71
CA PRO A 438 53.55 24.87 -26.65
C PRO A 438 54.95 24.28 -26.68
N THR A 439 55.32 23.75 -27.84
CA THR A 439 56.75 23.47 -28.14
C THR A 439 57.46 24.81 -28.11
N THR A 440 58.09 25.14 -27.00
CA THR A 440 59.07 26.25 -26.92
C THR A 440 60.24 25.86 -27.80
N LEU A 441 60.33 26.45 -28.94
CA LEU A 441 61.54 26.55 -29.73
C LEU A 441 62.55 27.31 -28.90
N SER A 442 63.57 26.59 -28.40
CA SER A 442 64.85 27.17 -27.95
C SER A 442 65.71 27.51 -29.15
N SER A 443 66.00 28.76 -29.34
CA SER A 443 67.09 29.30 -30.11
C SER A 443 68.13 29.85 -29.18
#